data_5bee5eef81f81ad902c35035f949606e
#
_entry.id   5bee5eef81f81ad902c35035f949606e
#
_cell.length_a   1.000
_cell.length_b   1.000
_cell.length_c   1.000
_cell.angle_alpha   90.00
_cell.angle_beta   90.00
_cell.angle_gamma   90.00
#
_symmetry.space_group_name_H-M   'P 1'
#
loop_
_entity.id
_entity.type
_entity.pdbx_description
1 polymer ?
#
loop_
_entity_poly.entity_id
_entity_poly.type
_entity_poly.pdbx_seq_one_letter_code
_entity_poly.pdbx_strand_id
1 'polypeptide(L)'
;MNMKRVKLIVAYDGTNYCGWQVQINGITVEEVLNRTLSELCHEDIKVIGASRTDSGVHALGNVAVFDTESGIPGEKFSFALNQRLPEDIRIQESCQVADDFHPRYCDTIKTYEYKILNRRFDMPTERLYSTFVYYPLDVDKMKRAAAVLVGEHDFKSFCSSRSQVENTVRTITDITIDKVGDMIHIRISGNGFLYNMVRIIVGTLMKIGLGIWPEDCMESILEAKDRTKAGPKAEAKGLTLVEIKYL
;
A
#
# COMPACT_ATOMS: atom_id res chain seq x y z
N MET A 1 16.77 1.56 32.57
CA MET A 1 15.72 2.39 31.92
C MET A 1 14.55 1.47 31.62
N ASN A 2 13.30 1.97 31.66
CA ASN A 2 12.16 1.10 31.30
C ASN A 2 12.03 1.02 29.80
N MET A 3 11.81 -0.18 29.27
CA MET A 3 11.47 -0.40 27.87
C MET A 3 10.21 0.39 27.50
N LYS A 4 10.17 0.96 26.32
CA LYS A 4 9.02 1.69 25.79
C LYS A 4 8.76 1.29 24.34
N ARG A 5 7.49 1.28 23.94
CA ARG A 5 7.08 1.07 22.55
C ARG A 5 6.88 2.42 21.85
N VAL A 6 7.51 2.55 20.69
CA VAL A 6 7.42 3.76 19.85
C VAL A 6 6.77 3.42 18.52
N LYS A 7 5.75 4.20 18.16
CA LYS A 7 5.09 4.16 16.85
C LYS A 7 5.74 5.17 15.91
N LEU A 8 5.97 4.76 14.67
CA LEU A 8 6.45 5.58 13.57
C LEU A 8 5.40 5.62 12.46
N ILE A 9 5.20 6.81 11.87
CA ILE A 9 4.53 6.97 10.57
C ILE A 9 5.60 7.12 9.53
N VAL A 10 5.67 6.17 8.59
CA VAL A 10 6.76 6.02 7.63
C VAL A 10 6.28 6.32 6.22
N ALA A 11 6.87 7.32 5.58
CA ALA A 11 6.73 7.58 4.15
C ALA A 11 7.96 7.06 3.40
N TYR A 12 7.76 6.48 2.21
CA TYR A 12 8.86 6.04 1.37
C TYR A 12 8.52 5.99 -0.12
N ASP A 13 9.51 6.30 -0.93
CA ASP A 13 9.56 5.96 -2.35
C ASP A 13 10.03 4.50 -2.48
N GLY A 14 9.14 3.61 -2.90
CA GLY A 14 9.41 2.17 -2.99
C GLY A 14 10.24 1.76 -4.20
N THR A 15 10.59 2.68 -5.09
CA THR A 15 11.21 2.39 -6.39
C THR A 15 12.46 1.51 -6.27
N ASN A 16 13.32 1.79 -5.29
CA ASN A 16 14.60 1.11 -5.08
C ASN A 16 14.52 -0.05 -4.08
N TYR A 17 13.32 -0.38 -3.58
CA TYR A 17 13.15 -1.36 -2.51
C TYR A 17 12.41 -2.62 -2.99
N CYS A 18 12.86 -3.76 -2.48
CA CYS A 18 12.18 -5.05 -2.65
C CYS A 18 10.93 -5.17 -1.75
N GLY A 19 10.20 -4.06 -1.56
CA GLY A 19 9.03 -3.94 -0.71
C GLY A 19 9.37 -3.62 0.74
N TRP A 20 8.36 -3.81 1.60
CA TRP A 20 8.51 -3.52 3.02
C TRP A 20 9.34 -4.56 3.76
N GLN A 21 8.91 -5.84 3.71
CA GLN A 21 9.41 -6.90 4.58
C GLN A 21 10.79 -7.38 4.21
N VAL A 22 11.67 -7.56 5.22
CA VAL A 22 13.02 -8.14 5.06
C VAL A 22 12.97 -9.46 4.29
N GLN A 23 13.83 -9.57 3.27
CA GLN A 23 13.99 -10.74 2.43
C GLN A 23 15.42 -10.80 1.84
N ILE A 24 15.82 -11.99 1.39
CA ILE A 24 17.20 -12.24 0.93
C ILE A 24 17.52 -11.65 -0.46
N ASN A 25 16.49 -11.23 -1.22
CA ASN A 25 16.63 -10.91 -2.64
C ASN A 25 16.95 -9.43 -2.93
N GLY A 26 17.09 -8.60 -1.90
CA GLY A 26 17.40 -7.17 -2.06
C GLY A 26 17.03 -6.33 -0.85
N ILE A 27 17.40 -5.06 -0.90
CA ILE A 27 17.19 -4.10 0.19
C ILE A 27 15.69 -3.83 0.36
N THR A 28 15.24 -3.75 1.60
CA THR A 28 13.85 -3.50 1.98
C THR A 28 13.73 -2.33 2.93
N VAL A 29 12.54 -1.71 3.01
CA VAL A 29 12.31 -0.57 3.90
C VAL A 29 12.49 -0.97 5.37
N GLU A 30 11.96 -2.14 5.78
CA GLU A 30 12.08 -2.69 7.13
C GLU A 30 13.54 -2.93 7.54
N GLU A 31 14.38 -3.43 6.62
CA GLU A 31 15.80 -3.64 6.84
C GLU A 31 16.55 -2.33 7.11
N VAL A 32 16.27 -1.30 6.30
CA VAL A 32 16.88 0.04 6.49
C VAL A 32 16.46 0.65 7.81
N LEU A 33 15.17 0.53 8.19
CA LEU A 33 14.70 1.00 9.50
C LEU A 33 15.35 0.25 10.66
N ASN A 34 15.42 -1.09 10.60
CA ASN A 34 16.04 -1.91 11.62
C ASN A 34 17.50 -1.50 11.85
N ARG A 35 18.27 -1.39 10.76
CA ARG A 35 19.68 -0.99 10.83
C ARG A 35 19.84 0.41 11.42
N THR A 36 19.09 1.38 10.91
CA THR A 36 19.21 2.78 11.35
C THR A 36 18.79 2.97 12.80
N LEU A 37 17.73 2.27 13.25
CA LEU A 37 17.31 2.28 14.65
C LEU A 37 18.33 1.61 15.56
N SER A 38 18.85 0.45 15.14
CA SER A 38 19.85 -0.27 15.95
C SER A 38 21.14 0.54 16.12
N GLU A 39 21.60 1.22 15.07
CA GLU A 39 22.74 2.14 15.15
C GLU A 39 22.43 3.37 16.03
N LEU A 40 21.22 3.94 15.94
CA LEU A 40 20.81 5.12 16.70
C LEU A 40 20.71 4.83 18.21
N CYS A 41 20.14 3.67 18.56
CA CYS A 41 19.86 3.30 19.95
C CYS A 41 20.98 2.48 20.59
N HIS A 42 21.90 1.92 19.80
CA HIS A 42 22.89 0.92 20.22
C HIS A 42 22.24 -0.36 20.79
N GLU A 43 21.12 -0.77 20.19
CA GLU A 43 20.30 -1.93 20.54
C GLU A 43 20.02 -2.78 19.29
N ASP A 44 19.73 -4.09 19.41
CA ASP A 44 19.24 -4.91 18.30
C ASP A 44 17.72 -4.67 18.13
N ILE A 45 17.34 -3.72 17.29
CA ILE A 45 15.95 -3.31 17.09
C ILE A 45 15.38 -3.94 15.81
N LYS A 46 14.18 -4.48 15.95
CA LYS A 46 13.35 -4.98 14.82
C LYS A 46 11.99 -4.31 14.86
N VAL A 47 11.66 -3.64 13.76
CA VAL A 47 10.35 -3.00 13.65
C VAL A 47 9.27 -4.03 13.28
N ILE A 48 8.04 -3.75 13.71
CA ILE A 48 6.84 -4.49 13.32
C ILE A 48 5.99 -3.55 12.47
N GLY A 49 5.94 -3.77 11.16
CA GLY A 49 5.13 -2.95 10.23
C GLY A 49 3.66 -3.36 10.19
N ALA A 50 2.76 -2.40 10.04
CA ALA A 50 1.31 -2.61 9.92
C ALA A 50 0.91 -3.16 8.55
N SER A 51 1.58 -2.75 7.48
CA SER A 51 1.27 -3.16 6.12
C SER A 51 2.54 -3.60 5.38
N ARG A 52 2.44 -4.75 4.71
CA ARG A 52 3.48 -5.24 3.80
C ARG A 52 3.17 -4.73 2.41
N THR A 53 3.97 -3.80 1.90
CA THR A 53 3.88 -3.34 0.50
C THR A 53 4.78 -4.20 -0.38
N ASP A 54 4.38 -4.40 -1.63
CA ASP A 54 5.17 -5.12 -2.63
C ASP A 54 6.39 -4.29 -3.08
N SER A 55 7.34 -4.96 -3.76
CA SER A 55 8.46 -4.30 -4.43
C SER A 55 7.97 -3.20 -5.37
N GLY A 56 8.55 -2.01 -5.27
CA GLY A 56 8.21 -0.83 -6.09
C GLY A 56 6.93 -0.10 -5.68
N VAL A 57 6.25 -0.49 -4.60
CA VAL A 57 5.06 0.19 -4.06
C VAL A 57 5.49 1.24 -3.05
N HIS A 58 4.90 2.44 -3.15
CA HIS A 58 5.20 3.58 -2.28
C HIS A 58 4.30 3.62 -1.04
N ALA A 59 4.66 4.45 -0.07
CA ALA A 59 3.79 4.80 1.05
C ALA A 59 3.99 6.25 1.49
N LEU A 60 2.90 6.89 1.92
CA LEU A 60 2.91 8.17 2.61
C LEU A 60 2.71 8.01 4.12
N GLY A 61 2.07 6.91 4.55
CA GLY A 61 1.69 6.70 5.94
C GLY A 61 1.64 5.23 6.35
N ASN A 62 2.69 4.44 6.07
CA ASN A 62 2.79 3.12 6.68
C ASN A 62 3.12 3.27 8.17
N VAL A 63 2.62 2.37 9.00
CA VAL A 63 2.86 2.40 10.45
C VAL A 63 3.82 1.28 10.84
N ALA A 64 4.78 1.60 11.67
CA ALA A 64 5.67 0.63 12.30
C ALA A 64 5.80 0.91 13.80
N VAL A 65 6.07 -0.12 14.60
CA VAL A 65 6.41 0.01 16.02
C VAL A 65 7.72 -0.71 16.30
N PHE A 66 8.40 -0.27 17.32
CA PHE A 66 9.56 -0.94 17.89
C PHE A 66 9.65 -0.68 19.38
N ASP A 67 10.37 -1.56 20.09
CA ASP A 67 10.64 -1.45 21.51
C ASP A 67 12.08 -1.01 21.72
N THR A 68 12.34 -0.13 22.73
CA THR A 68 13.67 0.39 23.04
C THR A 68 13.80 0.82 24.51
N GLU A 69 14.99 0.70 25.05
CA GLU A 69 15.39 1.30 26.36
C GLU A 69 16.08 2.66 26.19
N SER A 70 16.26 3.13 24.95
CA SER A 70 16.90 4.41 24.65
C SER A 70 16.27 5.57 25.42
N GLY A 71 17.10 6.51 25.89
CA GLY A 71 16.65 7.74 26.54
C GLY A 71 16.00 8.76 25.62
N ILE A 72 15.96 8.54 24.29
CA ILE A 72 15.36 9.46 23.33
C ILE A 72 13.82 9.49 23.56
N PRO A 73 13.19 10.68 23.76
CA PRO A 73 11.73 10.78 23.86
C PRO A 73 11.03 10.26 22.60
N GLY A 74 9.84 9.62 22.76
CA GLY A 74 9.12 8.99 21.66
C GLY A 74 8.89 9.91 20.46
N GLU A 75 8.51 11.16 20.71
CA GLU A 75 8.25 12.19 19.70
C GLU A 75 9.52 12.73 19.02
N LYS A 76 10.71 12.42 19.53
CA LYS A 76 12.01 12.87 18.97
C LYS A 76 12.64 11.85 18.01
N PHE A 77 12.13 10.62 17.94
CA PHE A 77 12.67 9.63 17.01
C PHE A 77 12.53 10.03 15.54
N SER A 78 11.44 10.73 15.17
CA SER A 78 11.28 11.26 13.79
C SER A 78 12.43 12.17 13.38
N PHE A 79 12.84 13.09 14.26
CA PHE A 79 13.96 14.00 14.00
C PHE A 79 15.30 13.25 13.93
N ALA A 80 15.57 12.36 14.89
CA ALA A 80 16.83 11.63 14.96
C ALA A 80 17.02 10.66 13.78
N LEU A 81 15.96 9.98 13.38
CA LEU A 81 15.96 9.04 12.25
C LEU A 81 16.13 9.78 10.92
N ASN A 82 15.43 10.89 10.70
CA ASN A 82 15.48 11.63 9.45
C ASN A 82 16.84 12.27 9.14
N GLN A 83 17.72 12.36 10.13
CA GLN A 83 19.13 12.78 9.94
C GLN A 83 20.02 11.64 9.41
N ARG A 84 19.57 10.38 9.49
CA ARG A 84 20.36 9.18 9.17
C ARG A 84 19.77 8.36 8.02
N LEU A 85 18.44 8.43 7.86
CA LEU A 85 17.73 7.72 6.80
C LEU A 85 18.08 8.27 5.42
N PRO A 86 18.13 7.43 4.38
CA PRO A 86 18.26 7.87 2.99
C PRO A 86 17.08 8.77 2.61
N GLU A 87 17.22 9.57 1.55
CA GLU A 87 16.24 10.58 1.16
C GLU A 87 14.88 10.01 0.74
N ASP A 88 14.85 8.75 0.33
CA ASP A 88 13.66 8.02 -0.10
C ASP A 88 12.89 7.32 1.04
N ILE A 89 13.34 7.45 2.32
CA ILE A 89 12.59 7.05 3.52
C ILE A 89 12.55 8.21 4.51
N ARG A 90 11.35 8.57 4.97
CA ARG A 90 11.16 9.65 5.97
C ARG A 90 10.14 9.25 7.02
N ILE A 91 10.45 9.54 8.27
CA ILE A 91 9.52 9.43 9.38
C ILE A 91 8.72 10.72 9.48
N GLN A 92 7.42 10.64 9.25
CA GLN A 92 6.50 11.78 9.28
C GLN A 92 6.15 12.16 10.72
N GLU A 93 5.97 11.14 11.58
CA GLU A 93 5.61 11.30 12.98
C GLU A 93 6.20 10.14 13.79
N SER A 94 6.51 10.40 15.06
CA SER A 94 6.85 9.40 16.05
C SER A 94 6.24 9.73 17.40
N CYS A 95 5.72 8.73 18.11
CA CYS A 95 5.20 8.90 19.46
C CYS A 95 5.34 7.61 20.28
N GLN A 96 5.42 7.75 21.60
CA GLN A 96 5.29 6.59 22.46
C GLN A 96 3.83 6.11 22.48
N VAL A 97 3.63 4.81 22.49
CA VAL A 97 2.32 4.14 22.56
C VAL A 97 2.31 3.14 23.72
N ALA A 98 1.13 2.59 24.01
CA ALA A 98 1.00 1.53 25.01
C ALA A 98 1.84 0.30 24.62
N ASP A 99 2.40 -0.41 25.59
CA ASP A 99 3.31 -1.53 25.36
C ASP A 99 2.64 -2.71 24.64
N ASP A 100 1.32 -2.84 24.75
CA ASP A 100 0.49 -3.84 24.09
C ASP A 100 -0.01 -3.43 22.70
N PHE A 101 0.22 -2.18 22.28
CA PHE A 101 -0.18 -1.72 20.96
C PHE A 101 0.50 -2.53 19.86
N HIS A 102 -0.29 -3.24 19.04
CA HIS A 102 0.21 -4.01 17.93
C HIS A 102 -0.37 -3.50 16.60
N PRO A 103 0.46 -3.05 15.62
CA PRO A 103 -0.01 -2.31 14.46
C PRO A 103 -0.87 -3.12 13.47
N ARG A 104 -0.96 -4.46 13.63
CA ARG A 104 -1.77 -5.35 12.76
C ARG A 104 -3.02 -5.91 13.41
N TYR A 105 -3.11 -5.88 14.75
CA TYR A 105 -4.21 -6.53 15.47
C TYR A 105 -5.26 -5.56 16.00
N CYS A 106 -5.14 -4.29 15.63
CA CYS A 106 -6.17 -3.28 15.86
C CYS A 106 -7.08 -3.17 14.64
N ASP A 107 -8.32 -2.76 14.89
CA ASP A 107 -9.24 -2.40 13.81
C ASP A 107 -8.71 -1.18 13.06
N THR A 108 -8.59 -1.30 11.76
CA THR A 108 -8.01 -0.26 10.91
C THR A 108 -8.76 -0.09 9.61
N ILE A 109 -8.73 1.13 9.07
CA ILE A 109 -9.03 1.40 7.67
C ILE A 109 -7.72 1.79 6.98
N LYS A 110 -7.39 1.06 5.92
CA LYS A 110 -6.22 1.32 5.06
C LYS A 110 -6.69 1.94 3.77
N THR A 111 -6.07 3.05 3.38
CA THR A 111 -6.37 3.72 2.11
C THR A 111 -5.18 3.60 1.17
N TYR A 112 -5.42 3.08 -0.02
CA TYR A 112 -4.48 3.05 -1.12
C TYR A 112 -4.92 3.98 -2.24
N GLU A 113 -3.97 4.60 -2.90
CA GLU A 113 -4.18 5.34 -4.14
C GLU A 113 -3.39 4.69 -5.27
N TYR A 114 -4.03 4.54 -6.44
CA TYR A 114 -3.37 4.15 -7.66
C TYR A 114 -3.48 5.27 -8.70
N LYS A 115 -2.34 5.63 -9.33
CA LYS A 115 -2.28 6.69 -10.34
C LYS A 115 -2.06 6.12 -11.72
N ILE A 116 -2.90 6.56 -12.69
CA ILE A 116 -2.76 6.22 -14.10
C ILE A 116 -2.60 7.52 -14.90
N LEU A 117 -1.46 7.67 -15.57
CA LEU A 117 -1.24 8.74 -16.53
C LEU A 117 -1.85 8.34 -17.86
N ASN A 118 -3.01 8.93 -18.22
CA ASN A 118 -3.81 8.59 -19.38
C ASN A 118 -3.76 9.68 -20.44
N ARG A 119 -2.79 9.59 -21.33
CA ARG A 119 -2.53 10.59 -22.39
C ARG A 119 -1.76 9.96 -23.56
N ARG A 120 -1.57 10.78 -24.63
CA ARG A 120 -0.89 10.31 -25.86
C ARG A 120 0.59 9.97 -25.66
N PHE A 121 1.32 10.75 -24.88
CA PHE A 121 2.76 10.56 -24.63
C PHE A 121 3.03 10.46 -23.14
N ASP A 122 3.98 9.62 -22.75
CA ASP A 122 4.44 9.50 -21.36
C ASP A 122 5.06 10.82 -20.85
N MET A 123 5.14 10.98 -19.54
CA MET A 123 5.73 12.14 -18.87
C MET A 123 6.89 11.65 -17.99
N PRO A 124 8.14 12.07 -18.28
CA PRO A 124 9.32 11.61 -17.52
C PRO A 124 9.23 11.87 -16.01
N THR A 125 8.57 12.95 -15.59
CA THR A 125 8.38 13.29 -14.16
C THR A 125 7.39 12.36 -13.44
N GLU A 126 6.51 11.67 -14.18
CA GLU A 126 5.52 10.76 -13.62
C GLU A 126 5.93 9.28 -13.73
N ARG A 127 7.07 8.99 -14.37
CA ARG A 127 7.50 7.62 -14.73
C ARG A 127 7.64 6.67 -13.54
N LEU A 128 7.93 7.19 -12.34
CA LEU A 128 8.13 6.40 -11.13
C LEU A 128 6.88 6.32 -10.22
N TYR A 129 5.87 7.19 -10.45
CA TYR A 129 4.74 7.37 -9.53
C TYR A 129 3.38 7.17 -10.20
N SER A 130 3.36 6.74 -11.46
CA SER A 130 2.12 6.41 -12.19
C SER A 130 2.36 5.32 -13.23
N THR A 131 1.27 4.67 -13.64
CA THR A 131 1.28 3.75 -14.79
C THR A 131 0.80 4.51 -16.01
N PHE A 132 1.60 4.50 -17.09
CA PHE A 132 1.23 5.14 -18.34
C PHE A 132 0.28 4.27 -19.16
N VAL A 133 -0.80 4.88 -19.66
CA VAL A 133 -1.76 4.25 -20.58
C VAL A 133 -2.03 5.18 -21.76
N TYR A 134 -1.64 4.75 -22.96
CA TYR A 134 -1.77 5.53 -24.18
C TYR A 134 -3.23 5.68 -24.65
N TYR A 135 -3.98 4.56 -24.67
CA TYR A 135 -5.36 4.58 -25.15
C TYR A 135 -6.29 5.22 -24.13
N PRO A 136 -7.29 6.02 -24.58
CA PRO A 136 -8.25 6.63 -23.67
C PRO A 136 -8.95 5.60 -22.81
N LEU A 137 -9.08 5.90 -21.51
CA LEU A 137 -9.83 5.11 -20.54
C LEU A 137 -11.20 5.76 -20.31
N ASP A 138 -12.26 4.98 -20.38
CA ASP A 138 -13.61 5.37 -20.00
C ASP A 138 -13.75 5.30 -18.48
N VAL A 139 -13.54 6.45 -17.81
CA VAL A 139 -13.55 6.55 -16.35
C VAL A 139 -14.96 6.26 -15.79
N ASP A 140 -16.02 6.61 -16.51
CA ASP A 140 -17.39 6.37 -16.01
C ASP A 140 -17.74 4.88 -16.01
N LYS A 141 -17.29 4.11 -17.02
CA LYS A 141 -17.38 2.65 -16.99
C LYS A 141 -16.57 2.06 -15.82
N MET A 142 -15.36 2.57 -15.60
CA MET A 142 -14.54 2.12 -14.46
C MET A 142 -15.23 2.39 -13.11
N LYS A 143 -15.87 3.56 -12.94
CA LYS A 143 -16.65 3.90 -11.72
C LYS A 143 -17.80 2.94 -11.49
N ARG A 144 -18.63 2.70 -12.52
CA ARG A 144 -19.78 1.77 -12.41
C ARG A 144 -19.32 0.35 -12.07
N ALA A 145 -18.27 -0.14 -12.74
CA ALA A 145 -17.71 -1.45 -12.45
C ALA A 145 -17.11 -1.55 -11.04
N ALA A 146 -16.47 -0.49 -10.54
CA ALA A 146 -15.87 -0.49 -9.20
C ALA A 146 -16.92 -0.50 -8.08
N ALA A 147 -18.11 0.06 -8.31
CA ALA A 147 -19.14 0.21 -7.29
C ALA A 147 -19.59 -1.13 -6.67
N VAL A 148 -19.58 -2.23 -7.43
CA VAL A 148 -19.96 -3.57 -6.95
C VAL A 148 -18.96 -4.16 -5.94
N LEU A 149 -17.76 -3.61 -5.86
CA LEU A 149 -16.72 -4.08 -4.93
C LEU A 149 -16.85 -3.48 -3.53
N VAL A 150 -17.70 -2.47 -3.35
CA VAL A 150 -17.94 -1.86 -2.03
C VAL A 150 -18.80 -2.79 -1.17
N GLY A 151 -18.38 -3.00 0.08
CA GLY A 151 -18.99 -3.95 1.00
C GLY A 151 -18.06 -5.11 1.37
N GLU A 152 -18.63 -6.08 2.07
CA GLU A 152 -17.92 -7.30 2.46
C GLU A 152 -18.08 -8.36 1.38
N HIS A 153 -16.95 -8.83 0.82
CA HIS A 153 -16.91 -9.83 -0.24
C HIS A 153 -15.73 -10.77 -0.08
N ASP A 154 -15.85 -11.95 -0.71
CA ASP A 154 -14.73 -12.87 -0.90
C ASP A 154 -13.89 -12.44 -2.12
N PHE A 155 -12.77 -11.76 -1.87
CA PHE A 155 -11.88 -11.24 -2.90
C PHE A 155 -10.87 -12.27 -3.44
N LYS A 156 -11.17 -13.55 -3.40
CA LYS A 156 -10.27 -14.60 -3.88
C LYS A 156 -9.83 -14.40 -5.34
N SER A 157 -10.74 -13.95 -6.22
CA SER A 157 -10.40 -13.61 -7.63
C SER A 157 -9.37 -12.50 -7.74
N PHE A 158 -9.30 -11.61 -6.77
CA PHE A 158 -8.36 -10.48 -6.72
C PHE A 158 -7.14 -10.76 -5.84
N CYS A 159 -6.87 -12.01 -5.49
CA CYS A 159 -5.72 -12.43 -4.70
C CYS A 159 -4.71 -13.19 -5.55
N SER A 160 -3.43 -12.87 -5.42
CA SER A 160 -2.39 -13.65 -6.09
C SER A 160 -2.32 -15.08 -5.54
N SER A 161 -2.13 -16.06 -6.43
CA SER A 161 -2.11 -17.50 -6.10
C SER A 161 -1.02 -17.92 -5.11
N ARG A 162 0.03 -17.10 -4.93
CA ARG A 162 1.10 -17.34 -3.95
C ARG A 162 0.73 -16.93 -2.52
N SER A 163 -0.48 -16.42 -2.30
CA SER A 163 -0.95 -16.04 -0.96
C SER A 163 -1.19 -17.30 -0.12
N GLN A 164 -0.70 -17.31 1.11
CA GLN A 164 -0.94 -18.36 2.11
C GLN A 164 -2.14 -18.05 3.02
N VAL A 165 -2.91 -17.00 2.69
CA VAL A 165 -4.04 -16.54 3.50
C VAL A 165 -5.25 -17.43 3.21
N GLU A 166 -5.78 -18.08 4.24
CA GLU A 166 -6.97 -18.94 4.15
C GLU A 166 -8.27 -18.11 4.00
N ASN A 167 -8.40 -17.04 4.78
CA ASN A 167 -9.57 -16.17 4.72
C ASN A 167 -9.36 -15.03 3.73
N THR A 168 -10.09 -15.07 2.61
CA THR A 168 -10.05 -14.08 1.53
C THR A 168 -11.18 -13.05 1.58
N VAL A 169 -12.02 -13.09 2.63
CA VAL A 169 -13.09 -12.10 2.84
C VAL A 169 -12.48 -10.79 3.34
N ARG A 170 -12.84 -9.68 2.70
CA ARG A 170 -12.44 -8.31 3.07
C ARG A 170 -13.62 -7.37 2.91
N THR A 171 -13.56 -6.25 3.61
CA THR A 171 -14.55 -5.16 3.47
C THR A 171 -13.88 -3.96 2.82
N ILE A 172 -14.32 -3.62 1.62
CA ILE A 172 -14.00 -2.33 1.00
C ILE A 172 -15.06 -1.33 1.46
N THR A 173 -14.61 -0.27 2.14
CA THR A 173 -15.50 0.76 2.68
C THR A 173 -15.79 1.87 1.67
N ASP A 174 -14.86 2.12 0.75
CA ASP A 174 -15.00 3.15 -0.27
C ASP A 174 -14.08 2.90 -1.47
N ILE A 175 -14.57 3.25 -2.68
CA ILE A 175 -13.78 3.34 -3.91
C ILE A 175 -14.15 4.61 -4.65
N THR A 176 -13.17 5.48 -4.88
CA THR A 176 -13.34 6.66 -5.74
C THR A 176 -12.39 6.59 -6.95
N ILE A 177 -12.88 7.07 -8.09
CA ILE A 177 -12.09 7.15 -9.32
C ILE A 177 -12.30 8.54 -9.92
N ASP A 178 -11.27 9.37 -9.92
CA ASP A 178 -11.36 10.74 -10.41
C ASP A 178 -10.28 11.02 -11.45
N LYS A 179 -10.64 11.78 -12.47
CA LYS A 179 -9.69 12.24 -13.50
C LYS A 179 -9.44 13.73 -13.34
N VAL A 180 -8.19 14.09 -13.09
CA VAL A 180 -7.72 15.46 -12.98
C VAL A 180 -6.68 15.70 -14.08
N GLY A 181 -7.05 16.46 -15.10
CA GLY A 181 -6.21 16.58 -16.30
C GLY A 181 -5.99 15.22 -16.97
N ASP A 182 -4.74 14.83 -17.13
CA ASP A 182 -4.36 13.55 -17.71
C ASP A 182 -4.18 12.44 -16.66
N MET A 183 -4.28 12.75 -15.37
CA MET A 183 -4.09 11.79 -14.29
C MET A 183 -5.43 11.23 -13.81
N ILE A 184 -5.53 9.90 -13.75
CA ILE A 184 -6.65 9.18 -13.13
C ILE A 184 -6.18 8.70 -11.77
N HIS A 185 -6.92 9.07 -10.72
CA HIS A 185 -6.71 8.67 -9.35
C HIS A 185 -7.76 7.64 -8.95
N ILE A 186 -7.32 6.47 -8.51
CA ILE A 186 -8.18 5.41 -7.98
C ILE A 186 -7.84 5.25 -6.52
N ARG A 187 -8.74 5.64 -5.62
CA ARG A 187 -8.58 5.46 -4.17
C ARG A 187 -9.47 4.33 -3.69
N ILE A 188 -8.90 3.44 -2.89
CA ILE A 188 -9.60 2.28 -2.34
C ILE A 188 -9.30 2.21 -0.84
N SER A 189 -10.37 2.23 -0.03
CA SER A 189 -10.30 2.14 1.43
C SER A 189 -10.97 0.86 1.91
N GLY A 190 -10.40 0.20 2.93
CA GLY A 190 -10.96 -1.03 3.48
C GLY A 190 -10.26 -1.50 4.74
N ASN A 191 -10.82 -2.52 5.40
CA ASN A 191 -10.30 -3.09 6.64
C ASN A 191 -8.98 -3.88 6.46
N GLY A 192 -8.62 -4.19 5.21
CA GLY A 192 -7.41 -4.90 4.84
C GLY A 192 -7.45 -5.34 3.38
N PHE A 193 -6.29 -5.67 2.84
CA PHE A 193 -6.14 -6.08 1.44
C PHE A 193 -5.33 -7.36 1.34
N LEU A 194 -5.72 -8.22 0.39
CA LEU A 194 -5.00 -9.44 0.06
C LEU A 194 -3.76 -9.13 -0.79
N TYR A 195 -2.91 -10.12 -0.95
CA TYR A 195 -1.69 -9.99 -1.74
C TYR A 195 -1.98 -9.57 -3.19
N ASN A 196 -1.48 -8.41 -3.59
CA ASN A 196 -1.71 -7.73 -4.87
C ASN A 196 -3.17 -7.31 -5.15
N MET A 197 -4.08 -7.34 -4.18
CA MET A 197 -5.52 -7.13 -4.39
C MET A 197 -5.83 -5.81 -5.12
N VAL A 198 -5.36 -4.68 -4.61
CA VAL A 198 -5.59 -3.36 -5.22
C VAL A 198 -5.09 -3.32 -6.66
N ARG A 199 -3.89 -3.84 -6.93
CA ARG A 199 -3.29 -3.85 -8.27
C ARG A 199 -4.05 -4.73 -9.25
N ILE A 200 -4.64 -5.84 -8.81
CA ILE A 200 -5.46 -6.72 -9.64
C ILE A 200 -6.82 -6.07 -9.93
N ILE A 201 -7.43 -5.41 -8.94
CA ILE A 201 -8.65 -4.61 -9.13
C ILE A 201 -8.39 -3.53 -10.19
N VAL A 202 -7.32 -2.76 -10.05
CA VAL A 202 -6.96 -1.70 -11.01
C VAL A 202 -6.70 -2.26 -12.40
N GLY A 203 -5.95 -3.36 -12.52
CA GLY A 203 -5.72 -4.00 -13.82
C GLY A 203 -6.99 -4.51 -14.50
N THR A 204 -7.97 -4.94 -13.70
CA THR A 204 -9.32 -5.31 -14.19
C THR A 204 -10.09 -4.07 -14.68
N LEU A 205 -10.10 -3.01 -13.86
CA LEU A 205 -10.73 -1.73 -14.21
C LEU A 205 -10.11 -1.11 -15.48
N MET A 206 -8.81 -1.23 -15.68
CA MET A 206 -8.15 -0.78 -16.92
C MET A 206 -8.64 -1.54 -18.14
N LYS A 207 -8.90 -2.86 -18.06
CA LYS A 207 -9.48 -3.64 -19.16
C LYS A 207 -10.90 -3.18 -19.49
N ILE A 208 -11.69 -2.83 -18.49
CA ILE A 208 -13.04 -2.28 -18.64
C ILE A 208 -12.97 -0.87 -19.24
N GLY A 209 -12.14 -0.01 -18.71
CA GLY A 209 -11.95 1.36 -19.22
C GLY A 209 -11.47 1.43 -20.67
N LEU A 210 -10.67 0.44 -21.11
CA LEU A 210 -10.26 0.27 -22.51
C LEU A 210 -11.36 -0.31 -23.41
N GLY A 211 -12.53 -0.69 -22.86
CA GLY A 211 -13.60 -1.35 -23.60
C GLY A 211 -13.28 -2.78 -24.04
N ILE A 212 -12.21 -3.40 -23.49
CA ILE A 212 -11.84 -4.79 -23.80
C ILE A 212 -12.78 -5.76 -23.08
N TRP A 213 -13.22 -5.39 -21.87
CA TRP A 213 -14.18 -6.13 -21.07
C TRP A 213 -15.43 -5.29 -20.80
N PRO A 214 -16.63 -5.90 -20.72
CA PRO A 214 -17.85 -5.19 -20.36
C PRO A 214 -17.82 -4.77 -18.88
N GLU A 215 -18.55 -3.71 -18.54
CA GLU A 215 -18.54 -3.15 -17.17
C GLU A 215 -19.21 -4.04 -16.13
N ASP A 216 -20.16 -4.88 -16.54
CA ASP A 216 -20.87 -5.83 -15.70
C ASP A 216 -20.05 -7.12 -15.36
N CYS A 217 -18.88 -7.29 -16.00
CA CYS A 217 -18.04 -8.45 -15.73
C CYS A 217 -17.47 -8.46 -14.29
N MET A 218 -17.43 -7.32 -13.60
CA MET A 218 -16.80 -7.21 -12.28
C MET A 218 -17.51 -8.09 -11.24
N GLU A 219 -18.85 -8.12 -11.26
CA GLU A 219 -19.65 -8.97 -10.38
C GLU A 219 -19.38 -10.45 -10.64
N SER A 220 -19.41 -10.89 -11.90
CA SER A 220 -19.12 -12.29 -12.25
C SER A 220 -17.69 -12.71 -11.91
N ILE A 221 -16.71 -11.80 -11.98
CA ILE A 221 -15.33 -12.05 -11.56
C ILE A 221 -15.28 -12.24 -10.03
N LEU A 222 -15.98 -11.41 -9.27
CA LEU A 222 -16.05 -11.50 -7.81
C LEU A 222 -16.66 -12.84 -7.37
N GLU A 223 -17.78 -13.23 -7.97
CA GLU A 223 -18.49 -14.49 -7.69
C GLU A 223 -17.71 -15.73 -8.06
N ALA A 224 -16.90 -15.65 -9.13
CA ALA A 224 -16.11 -16.79 -9.62
C ALA A 224 -15.08 -17.32 -8.63
N LYS A 225 -14.61 -16.49 -7.70
CA LYS A 225 -13.55 -16.83 -6.72
C LYS A 225 -12.32 -17.48 -7.38
N ASP A 226 -12.03 -17.08 -8.60
CA ASP A 226 -10.96 -17.61 -9.44
C ASP A 226 -10.07 -16.47 -9.97
N ARG A 227 -8.78 -16.48 -9.58
CA ARG A 227 -7.80 -15.48 -10.01
C ARG A 227 -7.66 -15.37 -11.53
N THR A 228 -7.90 -16.45 -12.27
CA THR A 228 -7.75 -16.47 -13.73
C THR A 228 -8.83 -15.65 -14.45
N LYS A 229 -9.93 -15.35 -13.78
CA LYS A 229 -11.03 -14.54 -14.30
C LYS A 229 -10.78 -13.05 -14.16
N ALA A 230 -9.95 -12.62 -13.19
CA ALA A 230 -9.61 -11.23 -13.00
C ALA A 230 -8.50 -10.76 -13.96
N GLY A 231 -8.41 -9.45 -14.14
CA GLY A 231 -7.44 -8.81 -15.01
C GLY A 231 -5.98 -8.98 -14.56
N PRO A 232 -5.03 -8.50 -15.37
CA PRO A 232 -3.62 -8.55 -15.02
C PRO A 232 -3.34 -7.70 -13.78
N LYS A 233 -2.26 -8.02 -13.08
CA LYS A 233 -1.76 -7.18 -11.99
C LYS A 233 -1.17 -5.90 -12.59
N ALA A 234 -1.69 -4.73 -12.19
CA ALA A 234 -1.15 -3.43 -12.58
C ALA A 234 0.27 -3.20 -12.01
N GLU A 235 1.05 -2.31 -12.62
CA GLU A 235 2.43 -2.02 -12.20
C GLU A 235 2.49 -1.51 -10.75
N ALA A 236 3.60 -1.79 -10.06
CA ALA A 236 3.76 -1.40 -8.65
C ALA A 236 3.86 0.11 -8.48
N LYS A 237 4.59 0.77 -9.38
CA LYS A 237 4.93 2.20 -9.34
C LYS A 237 3.73 3.15 -9.30
N GLY A 238 2.55 2.70 -9.75
CA GLY A 238 1.34 3.49 -9.63
C GLY A 238 0.69 3.42 -8.25
N LEU A 239 1.07 2.46 -7.39
CA LEU A 239 0.41 2.20 -6.12
C LEU A 239 1.13 2.88 -4.95
N THR A 240 0.36 3.58 -4.12
CA THR A 240 0.81 4.20 -2.88
C THR A 240 -0.13 3.85 -1.73
N LEU A 241 0.41 3.37 -0.62
CA LEU A 241 -0.32 3.31 0.66
C LEU A 241 -0.39 4.73 1.23
N VAL A 242 -1.57 5.33 1.25
CA VAL A 242 -1.77 6.73 1.66
C VAL A 242 -1.74 6.85 3.18
N GLU A 243 -2.58 6.04 3.85
CA GLU A 243 -2.71 6.10 5.31
C GLU A 243 -3.22 4.77 5.89
N ILE A 244 -3.00 4.61 7.19
CA ILE A 244 -3.61 3.59 8.04
C ILE A 244 -4.27 4.30 9.22
N LYS A 245 -5.59 4.33 9.23
CA LYS A 245 -6.39 4.93 10.31
C LYS A 245 -6.77 3.84 11.30
N TYR A 246 -6.39 4.01 12.57
CA TYR A 246 -6.81 3.16 13.70
C TYR A 246 -8.17 3.64 14.22
N LEU A 247 -9.10 2.71 14.49
CA LEU A 247 -10.48 2.99 14.91
C LEU A 247 -10.62 2.98 16.43
#